data_9854d9b2e246999b31d5cb8fc77661a3
#
_entry.id   9854d9b2e246999b31d5cb8fc77661a3
#
_cell.length_a   1.000
_cell.length_b   1.000
_cell.length_c   1.000
_cell.angle_alpha   90.00
_cell.angle_beta   90.00
_cell.angle_gamma   90.00
#
_symmetry.space_group_name_H-M   'P 1'
#
loop_
_entity.id
_entity.type
_entity.pdbx_description
1 polymer ?
#
loop_
_entity_poly.entity_id
_entity_poly.type
_entity_poly.pdbx_seq_one_letter_code
_entity_poly.pdbx_strand_id
1 'polypeptide(L)'
;MVDGLFLSLMKNEAAGESQMKTRFTLKKEERLCSKKQFDKLFAEGNTFLVYPLKVVFTETEFDGSYPAKAAFAVSKKLFKRAVKRNLIKRRVREAYRLNKPGFYSRIKQKKVAVIFIYIGKGIVEYQRVDKAMKIALDKIATKIQA
;
A
#
# COMPACT_ATOMS: atom_id res chain seq x y z
N MET A 1 -14.07 1.13 3.00
CA MET A 1 -14.14 2.53 2.59
C MET A 1 -12.99 3.33 3.19
N VAL A 2 -12.35 4.14 2.38
CA VAL A 2 -11.25 5.00 2.83
C VAL A 2 -11.86 6.31 3.36
N ASP A 3 -11.44 6.73 4.54
CA ASP A 3 -11.95 7.97 5.13
C ASP A 3 -11.11 9.18 4.70
N GLY A 4 -11.63 10.39 4.95
CA GLY A 4 -10.96 11.63 4.60
C GLY A 4 -9.64 11.82 5.35
N LEU A 5 -9.55 11.32 6.57
CA LEU A 5 -8.33 11.41 7.35
C LEU A 5 -7.19 10.62 6.69
N PHE A 6 -7.49 9.45 6.16
CA PHE A 6 -6.51 8.64 5.45
C PHE A 6 -5.92 9.41 4.26
N LEU A 7 -6.78 10.00 3.43
CA LEU A 7 -6.33 10.78 2.27
C LEU A 7 -5.56 12.02 2.69
N SER A 8 -5.98 12.68 3.75
CA SER A 8 -5.29 13.85 4.28
C SER A 8 -3.87 13.52 4.72
N LEU A 9 -3.70 12.42 5.43
CA LEU A 9 -2.38 11.98 5.89
C LEU A 9 -1.46 11.67 4.71
N MET A 10 -1.98 11.05 3.68
CA MET A 10 -1.20 10.76 2.48
C MET A 10 -0.71 12.03 1.80
N LYS A 11 -1.55 13.07 1.74
CA LYS A 11 -1.18 14.35 1.16
C LYS A 11 -0.08 15.05 1.97
N ASN A 12 -0.20 15.02 3.28
CA ASN A 12 0.79 15.63 4.17
C ASN A 12 2.15 14.97 4.02
N GLU A 13 2.17 13.66 3.92
CA GLU A 13 3.40 12.91 3.73
C GLU A 13 4.06 13.23 2.40
N ALA A 14 3.26 13.45 1.36
CA ALA A 14 3.80 13.83 0.06
C ALA A 14 4.56 15.14 0.13
N ALA A 15 4.04 16.11 0.85
CA ALA A 15 4.70 17.41 1.01
C ALA A 15 6.05 17.27 1.71
N GLY A 16 6.14 16.38 2.70
CA GLY A 16 7.39 16.17 3.43
C GLY A 16 8.46 15.47 2.63
N GLU A 17 8.08 14.78 1.58
CA GLU A 17 9.02 13.98 0.79
C GLU A 17 9.64 14.73 -0.38
N SER A 18 9.24 15.95 -0.62
CA SER A 18 9.64 16.71 -1.82
C SER A 18 11.15 16.86 -1.98
N GLN A 19 11.92 16.82 -0.91
CA GLN A 19 13.37 17.01 -0.95
C GLN A 19 14.16 15.70 -1.02
N MET A 20 13.49 14.58 -0.91
CA MET A 20 14.13 13.27 -0.94
C MET A 20 14.33 12.82 -2.37
N LYS A 21 15.57 12.81 -2.83
CA LYS A 21 15.91 12.44 -4.20
C LYS A 21 16.34 10.99 -4.30
N THR A 22 15.65 10.08 -3.66
CA THR A 22 15.99 8.67 -3.74
C THR A 22 14.94 7.90 -4.52
N ARG A 23 15.36 6.79 -5.14
CA ARG A 23 14.46 5.86 -5.82
C ARG A 23 13.46 5.18 -4.88
N PHE A 24 13.68 5.32 -3.57
CA PHE A 24 12.80 4.76 -2.55
C PHE A 24 11.70 5.72 -2.13
N THR A 25 11.67 6.93 -2.67
CA THR A 25 10.64 7.90 -2.35
C THR A 25 9.30 7.45 -2.92
N LEU A 26 8.26 7.48 -2.10
CA LEU A 26 6.91 7.18 -2.53
C LEU A 26 6.25 8.45 -3.06
N LYS A 27 6.16 8.56 -4.37
CA LYS A 27 5.64 9.77 -5.02
C LYS A 27 4.12 9.75 -5.09
N LYS A 28 3.52 10.94 -5.33
CA LYS A 28 2.08 11.08 -5.42
C LYS A 28 1.47 10.14 -6.46
N GLU A 29 2.14 9.96 -7.57
CA GLU A 29 1.69 9.11 -8.67
C GLU A 29 1.69 7.62 -8.30
N GLU A 30 2.43 7.25 -7.27
CA GLU A 30 2.49 5.88 -6.78
C GLU A 30 1.44 5.59 -5.72
N ARG A 31 0.62 6.58 -5.36
CA ARG A 31 -0.41 6.45 -4.34
C ARG A 31 -1.78 6.33 -4.96
N LEU A 32 -2.55 5.41 -4.44
CA LEU A 32 -3.91 5.19 -4.88
C LEU A 32 -4.83 6.17 -4.14
N CYS A 33 -5.33 7.17 -4.83
CA CYS A 33 -6.14 8.23 -4.24
C CYS A 33 -7.53 8.37 -4.85
N SER A 34 -7.79 7.75 -6.00
CA SER A 34 -9.06 7.88 -6.69
C SER A 34 -10.12 7.00 -6.04
N LYS A 35 -11.27 7.59 -5.71
CA LYS A 35 -12.40 6.83 -5.17
C LYS A 35 -12.88 5.75 -6.15
N LYS A 36 -12.90 6.07 -7.44
CA LYS A 36 -13.25 5.11 -8.48
C LYS A 36 -12.34 3.88 -8.45
N GLN A 37 -11.04 4.10 -8.29
CA GLN A 37 -10.09 3.01 -8.23
C GLN A 37 -10.25 2.17 -6.97
N PHE A 38 -10.56 2.79 -5.83
CA PHE A 38 -10.86 2.07 -4.61
C PHE A 38 -12.10 1.21 -4.76
N ASP A 39 -13.17 1.79 -5.31
CA ASP A 39 -14.43 1.06 -5.49
C ASP A 39 -14.24 -0.13 -6.42
N LYS A 40 -13.55 0.06 -7.53
CA LYS A 40 -13.23 -1.02 -8.46
C LYS A 40 -12.39 -2.11 -7.80
N LEU A 41 -11.40 -1.70 -7.03
CA LEU A 41 -10.50 -2.61 -6.33
C LEU A 41 -11.26 -3.50 -5.35
N PHE A 42 -12.16 -2.92 -4.56
CA PHE A 42 -12.95 -3.70 -3.61
C PHE A 42 -13.99 -4.57 -4.29
N ALA A 43 -14.51 -4.16 -5.44
CA ALA A 43 -15.52 -4.93 -6.18
C ALA A 43 -14.89 -6.10 -6.96
N GLU A 44 -13.74 -5.89 -7.56
CA GLU A 44 -13.15 -6.84 -8.52
C GLU A 44 -11.79 -7.39 -8.08
N GLY A 45 -11.22 -6.86 -7.00
CA GLY A 45 -9.86 -7.22 -6.60
C GLY A 45 -9.73 -8.62 -6.03
N ASN A 46 -8.56 -9.18 -6.20
CA ASN A 46 -8.17 -10.43 -5.55
C ASN A 46 -7.71 -10.12 -4.12
N THR A 47 -8.12 -10.95 -3.19
CA THR A 47 -7.82 -10.75 -1.77
C THR A 47 -7.04 -11.92 -1.22
N PHE A 48 -6.02 -11.64 -0.43
CA PHE A 48 -5.32 -12.68 0.33
C PHE A 48 -4.80 -12.10 1.64
N LEU A 49 -4.40 -12.99 2.54
CA LEU A 49 -3.92 -12.62 3.86
C LEU A 49 -2.47 -13.01 4.04
N VAL A 50 -1.67 -12.05 4.51
CA VAL A 50 -0.32 -12.31 5.02
C VAL A 50 -0.24 -11.55 6.34
N TYR A 51 -0.55 -12.22 7.44
CA TYR A 51 -0.64 -11.57 8.74
C TYR A 51 0.59 -10.73 9.04
N PRO A 52 0.49 -9.48 9.51
CA PRO A 52 -0.74 -8.78 9.94
C PRO A 52 -1.43 -7.98 8.84
N LEU A 53 -1.21 -8.30 7.57
CA LEU A 53 -1.75 -7.56 6.44
C LEU A 53 -2.80 -8.36 5.68
N LYS A 54 -3.87 -7.68 5.32
CA LYS A 54 -4.82 -8.14 4.32
C LYS A 54 -4.56 -7.35 3.05
N VAL A 55 -4.40 -8.03 1.94
CA VAL A 55 -4.03 -7.41 0.68
C VAL A 55 -5.14 -7.59 -0.34
N VAL A 56 -5.56 -6.48 -0.94
CA VAL A 56 -6.52 -6.49 -2.05
C VAL A 56 -5.83 -5.85 -3.23
N PHE A 57 -5.77 -6.54 -4.36
CA PHE A 57 -5.11 -6.01 -5.55
C PHE A 57 -5.86 -6.39 -6.81
N THR A 58 -5.69 -5.58 -7.85
CA THR A 58 -6.21 -5.90 -9.17
C THR A 58 -5.28 -5.32 -10.23
N GLU A 59 -5.20 -6.01 -11.34
CA GLU A 59 -4.54 -5.48 -12.52
C GLU A 59 -5.49 -4.48 -13.15
N THR A 60 -5.03 -3.25 -13.37
CA THR A 60 -5.86 -2.19 -13.93
C THR A 60 -4.99 -1.22 -14.70
N GLU A 61 -5.63 -0.40 -15.52
CA GLU A 61 -4.94 0.65 -16.25
C GLU A 61 -5.13 1.98 -15.55
N PHE A 62 -4.08 2.79 -15.52
CA PHE A 62 -4.12 4.16 -15.04
C PHE A 62 -2.99 4.94 -15.71
N ASP A 63 -3.12 6.25 -15.71
CA ASP A 63 -2.10 7.13 -16.26
C ASP A 63 -0.90 7.22 -15.34
N GLY A 64 0.27 7.39 -15.92
CA GLY A 64 1.50 7.54 -15.18
C GLY A 64 2.56 6.51 -15.57
N SER A 65 3.78 6.76 -15.16
CA SER A 65 4.93 5.93 -15.51
C SER A 65 5.21 4.81 -14.51
N TYR A 66 4.56 4.83 -13.35
CA TYR A 66 4.82 3.84 -12.32
C TYR A 66 3.93 2.61 -12.51
N PRO A 67 4.48 1.41 -12.26
CA PRO A 67 3.73 0.18 -12.51
C PRO A 67 2.69 -0.15 -11.44
N ALA A 68 2.73 0.52 -10.29
CA ALA A 68 1.77 0.23 -9.23
C ALA A 68 1.35 1.47 -8.48
N LYS A 69 0.09 1.46 -8.04
CA LYS A 69 -0.42 2.45 -7.10
C LYS A 69 -0.86 1.72 -5.84
N ALA A 70 -0.43 2.22 -4.70
CA ALA A 70 -0.67 1.56 -3.42
C ALA A 70 -1.39 2.47 -2.45
N ALA A 71 -2.19 1.87 -1.58
CA ALA A 71 -2.84 2.55 -0.48
C ALA A 71 -2.66 1.73 0.79
N PHE A 72 -2.75 2.39 1.95
CA PHE A 72 -2.51 1.79 3.24
C PHE A 72 -3.63 2.18 4.18
N ALA A 73 -4.23 1.20 4.85
CA ALA A 73 -5.36 1.43 5.73
C ALA A 73 -5.21 0.66 7.04
N VAL A 74 -5.76 1.25 8.10
CA VAL A 74 -5.83 0.63 9.42
C VAL A 74 -7.25 0.82 9.95
N SER A 75 -7.85 -0.25 10.45
CA SER A 75 -9.24 -0.23 10.92
C SER A 75 -9.41 0.67 12.14
N LYS A 76 -10.41 1.56 12.11
CA LYS A 76 -10.79 2.36 13.26
C LYS A 76 -11.38 1.51 14.38
N LYS A 77 -11.94 0.36 14.05
CA LYS A 77 -12.48 -0.56 15.03
C LYS A 77 -11.39 -1.19 15.89
N LEU A 78 -10.25 -1.49 15.27
CA LEU A 78 -9.12 -2.10 15.96
C LEU A 78 -8.27 -1.07 16.70
N PHE A 79 -8.15 0.13 16.17
CA PHE A 79 -7.32 1.19 16.73
C PHE A 79 -8.09 2.51 16.72
N LYS A 80 -8.70 2.83 17.84
CA LYS A 80 -9.52 4.04 17.95
C LYS A 80 -8.70 5.32 17.93
N ARG A 81 -7.48 5.28 18.45
CA ARG A 81 -6.62 6.46 18.50
C ARG A 81 -5.92 6.67 17.17
N ALA A 82 -6.03 7.89 16.64
CA ALA A 82 -5.39 8.24 15.37
C ALA A 82 -3.86 8.08 15.43
N VAL A 83 -3.25 8.38 16.57
CA VAL A 83 -1.80 8.26 16.75
C VAL A 83 -1.32 6.83 16.48
N LYS A 84 -2.04 5.85 17.00
CA LYS A 84 -1.69 4.44 16.79
C LYS A 84 -1.88 4.03 15.35
N ARG A 85 -2.99 4.47 14.72
CA ARG A 85 -3.23 4.18 13.30
C ARG A 85 -2.14 4.78 12.42
N ASN A 86 -1.73 6.01 12.72
CA ASN A 86 -0.68 6.69 11.94
C ASN A 86 0.66 5.97 12.07
N LEU A 87 1.00 5.52 13.27
CA LEU A 87 2.23 4.75 13.48
C LEU A 87 2.24 3.47 12.64
N ILE A 88 1.14 2.75 12.64
CA ILE A 88 1.02 1.51 11.87
C ILE A 88 1.09 1.79 10.37
N LYS A 89 0.36 2.80 9.89
CA LYS A 89 0.41 3.20 8.48
C LYS A 89 1.83 3.54 8.04
N ARG A 90 2.56 4.26 8.87
CA ARG A 90 3.94 4.63 8.57
C ARG A 90 4.83 3.41 8.44
N ARG A 91 4.66 2.42 9.32
CA ARG A 91 5.45 1.18 9.25
C ARG A 91 5.13 0.38 7.99
N VAL A 92 3.85 0.24 7.65
CA VAL A 92 3.44 -0.49 6.46
C VAL A 92 3.93 0.23 5.20
N ARG A 93 3.77 1.55 5.16
CA ARG A 93 4.23 2.35 4.03
C ARG A 93 5.76 2.29 3.87
N GLU A 94 6.48 2.34 4.98
CA GLU A 94 7.94 2.23 4.97
C GLU A 94 8.40 0.89 4.41
N ALA A 95 7.76 -0.18 4.84
CA ALA A 95 8.06 -1.52 4.32
C ALA A 95 7.81 -1.61 2.81
N TYR A 96 6.71 -1.03 2.33
CA TYR A 96 6.43 -0.98 0.89
C TYR A 96 7.48 -0.17 0.15
N ARG A 97 7.79 1.01 0.67
CA ARG A 97 8.74 1.93 0.04
C ARG A 97 10.10 1.28 -0.19
N LEU A 98 10.57 0.52 0.80
CA LEU A 98 11.87 -0.13 0.72
C LEU A 98 11.87 -1.37 -0.18
N ASN A 99 10.74 -2.02 -0.33
CA ASN A 99 10.64 -3.24 -1.13
C ASN A 99 10.09 -3.01 -2.54
N LYS A 100 9.60 -1.83 -2.85
CA LYS A 100 8.97 -1.57 -4.14
C LYS A 100 9.89 -1.70 -5.36
N PRO A 101 11.20 -1.38 -5.30
CA PRO A 101 12.03 -1.53 -6.51
C PRO A 101 12.08 -2.96 -7.03
N GLY A 102 12.20 -3.94 -6.16
CA GLY A 102 12.16 -5.34 -6.55
C GLY A 102 10.80 -5.76 -7.09
N PHE A 103 9.73 -5.26 -6.48
CA PHE A 103 8.37 -5.51 -6.93
C PHE A 103 8.13 -4.93 -8.33
N TYR A 104 8.51 -3.67 -8.54
CA TYR A 104 8.36 -3.00 -9.83
C TYR A 104 9.14 -3.71 -10.93
N SER A 105 10.33 -4.18 -10.61
CA SER A 105 11.15 -4.93 -11.54
C SER A 105 10.46 -6.22 -12.00
N ARG A 106 9.70 -6.86 -11.13
CA ARG A 106 9.00 -8.11 -11.45
C ARG A 106 7.72 -7.90 -12.26
N ILE A 107 6.97 -6.86 -12.00
CA ILE A 107 5.69 -6.62 -12.69
C ILE A 107 5.86 -5.85 -14.00
N LYS A 108 6.96 -5.14 -14.18
CA LYS A 108 7.38 -4.43 -15.40
C LYS A 108 6.27 -3.66 -16.13
N GLN A 109 5.67 -4.26 -17.15
CA GLN A 109 4.73 -3.59 -18.05
C GLN A 109 3.29 -3.62 -17.56
N LYS A 110 3.01 -4.37 -16.55
CA LYS A 110 1.66 -4.47 -16.02
C LYS A 110 1.42 -3.40 -14.96
N LYS A 111 0.19 -2.93 -14.88
CA LYS A 111 -0.18 -1.91 -13.90
C LYS A 111 -1.14 -2.50 -12.89
N VAL A 112 -0.85 -2.24 -11.62
CA VAL A 112 -1.53 -2.86 -10.49
C VAL A 112 -2.00 -1.79 -9.51
N ALA A 113 -3.23 -1.90 -9.06
CA ALA A 113 -3.72 -1.15 -7.90
C ALA A 113 -3.78 -2.10 -6.71
N VAL A 114 -3.25 -1.68 -5.58
CA VAL A 114 -3.19 -2.52 -4.39
C VAL A 114 -3.52 -1.71 -3.15
N ILE A 115 -4.23 -2.32 -2.20
CA ILE A 115 -4.44 -1.74 -0.88
C ILE A 115 -3.96 -2.74 0.18
N PHE A 116 -3.15 -2.24 1.10
CA PHE A 116 -2.66 -3.01 2.24
C PHE A 116 -3.45 -2.60 3.47
N ILE A 117 -4.18 -3.53 4.06
CA ILE A 117 -5.02 -3.28 5.22
C ILE A 117 -4.41 -3.99 6.42
N TYR A 118 -4.10 -3.23 7.47
CA TYR A 118 -3.56 -3.80 8.69
C TYR A 118 -4.71 -4.41 9.50
N ILE A 119 -4.60 -5.70 9.81
CA ILE A 119 -5.64 -6.43 10.54
C ILE A 119 -5.13 -7.01 11.87
N GLY A 120 -3.89 -6.72 12.25
CA GLY A 120 -3.34 -7.19 13.51
C GLY A 120 -4.08 -6.58 14.70
N LYS A 121 -4.28 -7.36 15.76
CA LYS A 121 -4.99 -6.90 16.96
C LYS A 121 -4.18 -5.94 17.81
N GLY A 122 -2.87 -5.91 17.63
CA GLY A 122 -1.98 -5.01 18.33
C GLY A 122 -0.93 -4.45 17.39
N ILE A 123 -0.05 -3.62 17.92
CA ILE A 123 1.05 -3.06 17.13
C ILE A 123 2.16 -4.11 17.08
N VAL A 124 2.50 -4.58 15.89
CA VAL A 124 3.60 -5.54 15.71
C VAL A 124 4.88 -4.81 15.34
N GLU A 125 6.01 -5.47 15.52
CA GLU A 125 7.31 -4.93 15.19
C GLU A 125 7.44 -4.66 13.69
N TYR A 126 8.22 -3.64 13.34
CA TYR A 126 8.46 -3.28 11.95
C TYR A 126 9.00 -4.46 11.14
N GLN A 127 9.91 -5.24 11.72
CA GLN A 127 10.49 -6.40 11.03
C GLN A 127 9.44 -7.40 10.59
N ARG A 128 8.43 -7.60 11.40
CA ARG A 128 7.33 -8.50 11.07
C ARG A 128 6.47 -7.95 9.93
N VAL A 129 6.23 -6.64 9.96
CA VAL A 129 5.51 -5.96 8.88
C VAL A 129 6.31 -6.05 7.58
N ASP A 130 7.60 -5.82 7.65
CA ASP A 130 8.49 -5.90 6.48
C ASP A 130 8.49 -7.29 5.86
N LYS A 131 8.57 -8.32 6.69
CA LYS A 131 8.53 -9.70 6.22
C LYS A 131 7.20 -10.02 5.53
N ALA A 132 6.10 -9.59 6.13
CA ALA A 132 4.77 -9.76 5.53
C ALA A 132 4.66 -9.03 4.21
N MET A 133 5.23 -7.83 4.13
CA MET A 133 5.23 -7.03 2.90
C MET A 133 5.99 -7.76 1.78
N LYS A 134 7.15 -8.29 2.08
CA LYS A 134 7.94 -9.05 1.09
C LYS A 134 7.16 -10.23 0.53
N ILE A 135 6.51 -10.98 1.40
CA ILE A 135 5.69 -12.12 1.00
C ILE A 135 4.49 -11.65 0.16
N ALA A 136 3.84 -10.57 0.58
CA ALA A 136 2.69 -10.03 -0.12
C ALA A 136 3.05 -9.57 -1.53
N LEU A 137 4.14 -8.83 -1.68
CA LEU A 137 4.58 -8.34 -2.98
C LEU A 137 4.99 -9.51 -3.90
N ASP A 138 5.63 -10.51 -3.34
CA ASP A 138 5.99 -11.71 -4.09
C ASP A 138 4.75 -12.44 -4.62
N LYS A 139 3.72 -12.59 -3.80
CA LYS A 139 2.48 -13.22 -4.22
C LYS A 139 1.76 -12.44 -5.31
N ILE A 140 1.72 -11.12 -5.18
CA ILE A 140 1.11 -10.25 -6.19
C ILE A 140 1.84 -10.41 -7.52
N ALA A 141 3.16 -10.31 -7.51
CA ALA A 141 3.97 -10.41 -8.71
C ALA A 141 3.79 -11.78 -9.39
N THR A 142 3.75 -12.85 -8.60
CA THR A 142 3.56 -14.20 -9.13
C THR A 142 2.19 -14.35 -9.80
N LYS A 143 1.14 -13.85 -9.17
CA LYS A 143 -0.22 -13.94 -9.74
C LYS A 143 -0.37 -13.12 -11.01
N ILE A 144 0.26 -11.94 -11.07
CA ILE A 144 0.17 -11.08 -12.23
C ILE A 144 0.95 -11.64 -13.41
N GLN A 145 2.11 -12.24 -13.14
CA GLN A 145 2.93 -12.85 -14.18
C GLN A 145 2.35 -14.16 -14.73
N ALA A 146 1.51 -14.80 -13.94
CA ALA A 146 0.80 -16.00 -14.38
C ALA A 146 -0.41 -15.63 -15.28
#